data_cbfec09e3786daf55ee89fc63222e642
#
_entry.id   cbfec09e3786daf55ee89fc63222e642
#
_cell.length_a   1.000
_cell.length_b   1.000
_cell.length_c   1.000
_cell.angle_alpha   90.00
_cell.angle_beta   90.00
_cell.angle_gamma   90.00
#
_symmetry.space_group_name_H-M   'P 1'
#
loop_
_entity.id
_entity.type
_entity.pdbx_description
1 polymer ?
#
loop_
_entity_poly.entity_id
_entity_poly.type
_entity_poly.pdbx_seq_one_letter_code
_entity_poly.pdbx_strand_id
1 'polypeptide(L)'
;MKRALRYIIFYAGLLGLWILLTELKIWPPYLFPTPWGVAESLYAGFADHSYWIAIRVSMQRVLIGYGISVVLGMVLGLGVASNKFLEETMGGLLVSLQSLPSICWWPLALLWFGLSQNAILFVVIMGSLLSVTLAMEDGRKQMPKIFGQAGRNLGAKGFKLFWYVLLPASLPFIVSGLKQGWAFAWRSLITAEMLYLSLGLGQVLMMGRDLNDMSAVIAVMLLIIALGYIVDGIVFKGMERRLQNKWGLAPAN
;
A
#
# COMPACT_ATOMS: atom_id res chain seq x y z
N MET A 1 25.33 -1.60 17.33
CA MET A 1 25.89 -2.94 17.12
C MET A 1 24.92 -4.10 17.44
N LYS A 2 24.33 -4.20 18.63
CA LYS A 2 23.45 -5.34 19.04
C LYS A 2 22.19 -5.53 18.17
N ARG A 3 21.56 -4.43 17.64
CA ARG A 3 20.38 -4.54 16.77
C ARG A 3 20.73 -5.10 15.39
N ALA A 4 21.78 -4.59 14.73
CA ALA A 4 22.19 -5.07 13.41
C ALA A 4 22.56 -6.55 13.43
N LEU A 5 23.30 -7.00 14.47
CA LEU A 5 23.68 -8.41 14.64
C LEU A 5 22.44 -9.32 14.75
N ARG A 6 21.39 -8.90 15.48
CA ARG A 6 20.15 -9.68 15.58
C ARG A 6 19.45 -9.85 14.23
N TYR A 7 19.40 -8.79 13.41
CA TYR A 7 18.85 -8.89 12.04
C TYR A 7 19.66 -9.82 11.16
N ILE A 8 21.00 -9.71 11.20
CA ILE A 8 21.87 -10.58 10.42
C ILE A 8 21.67 -12.05 10.81
N ILE A 9 21.67 -12.38 12.11
CA ILE A 9 21.43 -13.75 12.60
C ILE A 9 20.07 -14.26 12.16
N PHE A 10 19.02 -13.44 12.27
CA PHE A 10 17.67 -13.83 11.87
C PHE A 10 17.55 -14.12 10.37
N TYR A 11 18.04 -13.22 9.51
CA TYR A 11 17.98 -13.42 8.05
C TYR A 11 18.94 -14.53 7.57
N ALA A 12 20.10 -14.68 8.18
CA ALA A 12 21.00 -15.79 7.90
C ALA A 12 20.37 -17.13 8.31
N GLY A 13 19.68 -17.20 9.44
CA GLY A 13 18.93 -18.38 9.85
C GLY A 13 17.79 -18.73 8.90
N LEU A 14 17.05 -17.71 8.42
CA LEU A 14 15.97 -17.90 7.46
C LEU A 14 16.50 -18.40 6.10
N LEU A 15 17.60 -17.84 5.63
CA LEU A 15 18.29 -18.29 4.41
C LEU A 15 18.86 -19.71 4.58
N GLY A 16 19.45 -20.01 5.72
CA GLY A 16 19.95 -21.34 6.06
C GLY A 16 18.83 -22.38 6.09
N LEU A 17 17.67 -22.03 6.65
CA LEU A 17 16.48 -22.88 6.63
C LEU A 17 16.00 -23.14 5.19
N TRP A 18 15.98 -22.11 4.35
CA TRP A 18 15.60 -22.26 2.94
C TRP A 18 16.55 -23.20 2.21
N ILE A 19 17.87 -23.02 2.35
CA ILE A 19 18.88 -23.90 1.76
C ILE A 19 18.70 -25.34 2.27
N LEU A 20 18.52 -25.52 3.58
CA LEU A 20 18.31 -26.84 4.18
C LEU A 20 17.09 -27.55 3.57
N LEU A 21 15.95 -26.85 3.44
CA LEU A 21 14.74 -27.41 2.85
C LEU A 21 14.91 -27.80 1.38
N THR A 22 15.70 -27.05 0.62
CA THR A 22 16.01 -27.38 -0.78
C THR A 22 16.97 -28.55 -0.89
N GLU A 23 17.97 -28.68 -0.02
CA GLU A 23 18.92 -29.80 0.02
C GLU A 23 18.25 -31.10 0.46
N LEU A 24 17.30 -31.05 1.36
CA LEU A 24 16.53 -32.22 1.78
C LEU A 24 15.63 -32.78 0.66
N LYS A 25 15.49 -32.07 -0.48
CA LYS A 25 14.72 -32.47 -1.66
C LYS A 25 13.28 -32.93 -1.34
N ILE A 26 12.68 -32.33 -0.30
CA ILE A 26 11.30 -32.62 0.11
C ILE A 26 10.34 -32.28 -1.03
N TRP A 27 10.61 -31.20 -1.75
CA TRP A 27 9.88 -30.80 -2.94
C TRP A 27 10.79 -30.78 -4.17
N PRO A 28 10.27 -31.10 -5.35
CA PRO A 28 11.03 -30.97 -6.58
C PRO A 28 11.37 -29.49 -6.87
N PRO A 29 12.50 -29.19 -7.55
CA PRO A 29 12.99 -27.82 -7.78
C PRO A 29 12.00 -26.89 -8.49
N TYR A 30 11.10 -27.45 -9.31
CA TYR A 30 10.04 -26.68 -9.99
C TYR A 30 8.91 -26.24 -9.07
N LEU A 31 8.79 -26.80 -7.84
CA LEU A 31 7.81 -26.36 -6.82
C LEU A 31 8.47 -25.50 -5.75
N PHE A 32 9.71 -25.81 -5.37
CA PHE A 32 10.44 -25.08 -4.36
C PHE A 32 11.89 -24.85 -4.81
N PRO A 33 12.16 -23.70 -5.45
CA PRO A 33 13.47 -23.42 -6.05
C PRO A 33 14.51 -23.10 -5.00
N THR A 34 15.77 -23.27 -5.40
CA THR A 34 16.93 -22.88 -4.58
C THR A 34 17.07 -21.35 -4.53
N PRO A 35 17.66 -20.79 -3.46
CA PRO A 35 18.00 -19.37 -3.43
C PRO A 35 18.88 -18.92 -4.60
N TRP A 36 19.73 -19.80 -5.10
CA TRP A 36 20.58 -19.54 -6.27
C TRP A 36 19.75 -19.40 -7.56
N GLY A 37 18.81 -20.32 -7.82
CA GLY A 37 17.93 -20.22 -8.99
C GLY A 37 17.09 -18.94 -8.97
N VAL A 38 16.65 -18.49 -7.78
CA VAL A 38 15.96 -17.20 -7.63
C VAL A 38 16.89 -16.02 -7.94
N ALA A 39 18.17 -16.09 -7.50
CA ALA A 39 19.15 -15.05 -7.81
C ALA A 39 19.47 -14.99 -9.31
N GLU A 40 19.60 -16.15 -9.97
CA GLU A 40 19.78 -16.24 -11.44
C GLU A 40 18.57 -15.65 -12.19
N SER A 41 17.35 -15.97 -11.77
CA SER A 41 16.14 -15.40 -12.35
C SER A 41 16.06 -13.87 -12.16
N LEU A 42 16.46 -13.35 -10.98
CA LEU A 42 16.58 -11.91 -10.77
C LEU A 42 17.58 -11.28 -11.73
N TYR A 43 18.76 -11.88 -11.86
CA TYR A 43 19.80 -11.38 -12.76
C TYR A 43 19.33 -11.38 -14.22
N ALA A 44 18.75 -12.49 -14.69
CA ALA A 44 18.25 -12.64 -16.05
C ALA A 44 17.16 -11.59 -16.38
N GLY A 45 16.16 -11.45 -15.51
CA GLY A 45 15.05 -10.51 -15.74
C GLY A 45 15.46 -9.04 -15.66
N PHE A 46 16.57 -8.71 -14.97
CA PHE A 46 17.12 -7.36 -15.04
C PHE A 46 18.03 -7.18 -16.27
N ALA A 47 18.74 -8.21 -16.70
CA ALA A 47 19.61 -8.18 -17.87
C ALA A 47 18.84 -8.07 -19.18
N ASP A 48 17.69 -8.73 -19.30
CA ASP A 48 16.81 -8.66 -20.47
C ASP A 48 15.81 -7.49 -20.40
N HIS A 49 15.88 -6.65 -19.36
CA HIS A 49 15.05 -5.48 -19.10
C HIS A 49 13.58 -5.79 -18.78
N SER A 50 13.14 -7.04 -18.74
CA SER A 50 11.73 -7.41 -18.50
C SER A 50 11.24 -6.89 -17.13
N TYR A 51 12.05 -7.03 -16.07
CA TYR A 51 11.70 -6.54 -14.75
C TYR A 51 11.68 -5.02 -14.67
N TRP A 52 12.57 -4.31 -15.37
CA TRP A 52 12.53 -2.84 -15.42
C TRP A 52 11.24 -2.32 -16.04
N ILE A 53 10.82 -2.94 -17.16
CA ILE A 53 9.56 -2.59 -17.84
C ILE A 53 8.38 -2.88 -16.92
N ALA A 54 8.32 -4.06 -16.31
CA ALA A 54 7.25 -4.46 -15.41
C ALA A 54 7.14 -3.52 -14.19
N ILE A 55 8.27 -3.21 -13.54
CA ILE A 55 8.33 -2.27 -12.41
C ILE A 55 7.80 -0.89 -12.82
N ARG A 56 8.28 -0.36 -13.95
CA ARG A 56 7.86 0.95 -14.45
C ARG A 56 6.34 1.01 -14.68
N VAL A 57 5.79 0.01 -15.37
CA VAL A 57 4.36 -0.03 -15.69
C VAL A 57 3.51 -0.16 -14.43
N SER A 58 3.84 -1.11 -13.54
CA SER A 58 3.12 -1.28 -12.27
C SER A 58 3.21 -0.04 -11.40
N MET A 59 4.37 0.59 -11.32
CA MET A 59 4.57 1.80 -10.52
C MET A 59 3.77 2.98 -11.07
N GLN A 60 3.73 3.17 -12.38
CA GLN A 60 2.89 4.20 -13.01
C GLN A 60 1.41 4.00 -12.68
N ARG A 61 0.89 2.77 -12.80
CA ARG A 61 -0.51 2.45 -12.50
C ARG A 61 -0.87 2.71 -11.05
N VAL A 62 -0.04 2.22 -10.12
CA VAL A 62 -0.34 2.43 -8.69
C VAL A 62 -0.25 3.91 -8.32
N LEU A 63 0.71 4.65 -8.84
CA LEU A 63 0.83 6.08 -8.55
C LEU A 63 -0.37 6.88 -9.06
N ILE A 64 -0.84 6.58 -10.27
CA ILE A 64 -2.04 7.22 -10.85
C ILE A 64 -3.29 6.83 -10.04
N GLY A 65 -3.53 5.53 -9.86
CA GLY A 65 -4.73 5.04 -9.17
C GLY A 65 -4.78 5.48 -7.70
N TYR A 66 -3.66 5.38 -6.99
CA TYR A 66 -3.55 5.85 -5.62
C TYR A 66 -3.66 7.37 -5.52
N GLY A 67 -3.03 8.13 -6.42
CA GLY A 67 -3.16 9.59 -6.48
C GLY A 67 -4.61 10.04 -6.62
N ILE A 68 -5.36 9.42 -7.52
CA ILE A 68 -6.81 9.67 -7.69
C ILE A 68 -7.55 9.32 -6.39
N SER A 69 -7.24 8.17 -5.78
CA SER A 69 -7.86 7.73 -4.53
C SER A 69 -7.59 8.70 -3.38
N VAL A 70 -6.40 9.25 -3.29
CA VAL A 70 -6.05 10.24 -2.25
C VAL A 70 -6.89 11.50 -2.43
N VAL A 71 -6.98 12.04 -3.65
CA VAL A 71 -7.77 13.24 -3.91
C VAL A 71 -9.25 13.01 -3.62
N LEU A 72 -9.84 11.96 -4.19
CA LEU A 72 -11.25 11.64 -4.00
C LEU A 72 -11.56 11.25 -2.56
N GLY A 73 -10.70 10.44 -1.93
CA GLY A 73 -10.86 10.00 -0.54
C GLY A 73 -10.75 11.15 0.46
N MET A 74 -9.87 12.12 0.23
CA MET A 74 -9.82 13.34 1.04
C MET A 74 -11.10 14.16 0.91
N VAL A 75 -11.58 14.38 -0.30
CA VAL A 75 -12.82 15.14 -0.54
C VAL A 75 -14.02 14.44 0.12
N LEU A 76 -14.18 13.14 -0.11
CA LEU A 76 -15.27 12.35 0.47
C LEU A 76 -15.15 12.29 2.00
N GLY A 77 -13.97 12.00 2.53
CA GLY A 77 -13.76 11.88 3.97
C GLY A 77 -13.98 13.21 4.72
N LEU A 78 -13.53 14.34 4.16
CA LEU A 78 -13.81 15.65 4.71
C LEU A 78 -15.32 16.00 4.60
N GLY A 79 -15.98 15.61 3.52
CA GLY A 79 -17.43 15.76 3.34
C GLY A 79 -18.20 14.99 4.42
N VAL A 80 -17.91 13.71 4.59
CA VAL A 80 -18.52 12.86 5.62
C VAL A 80 -18.23 13.42 7.01
N ALA A 81 -16.97 13.76 7.29
CA ALA A 81 -16.57 14.30 8.58
C ALA A 81 -17.19 15.68 8.90
N SER A 82 -17.63 16.47 7.92
CA SER A 82 -18.20 17.81 8.13
C SER A 82 -19.65 17.80 8.59
N ASN A 83 -20.40 16.73 8.30
CA ASN A 83 -21.84 16.64 8.56
C ASN A 83 -22.17 15.40 9.39
N LYS A 84 -22.74 15.61 10.58
CA LYS A 84 -23.10 14.53 11.50
C LYS A 84 -24.05 13.51 10.89
N PHE A 85 -25.00 13.95 10.06
CA PHE A 85 -25.91 13.05 9.35
C PHE A 85 -25.17 12.15 8.36
N LEU A 86 -24.22 12.70 7.59
CA LEU A 86 -23.40 11.92 6.67
C LEU A 86 -22.48 10.96 7.44
N GLU A 87 -21.93 11.39 8.56
CA GLU A 87 -21.09 10.56 9.43
C GLU A 87 -21.87 9.34 9.96
N GLU A 88 -23.08 9.55 10.48
CA GLU A 88 -23.92 8.48 11.03
C GLU A 88 -24.46 7.53 9.96
N THR A 89 -24.73 8.00 8.75
CA THR A 89 -25.29 7.20 7.67
C THR A 89 -24.22 6.55 6.79
N MET A 90 -23.22 7.31 6.35
CA MET A 90 -22.20 6.83 5.42
C MET A 90 -21.03 6.14 6.11
N GLY A 91 -20.71 6.48 7.36
CA GLY A 91 -19.60 5.86 8.08
C GLY A 91 -19.72 4.33 8.15
N GLY A 92 -20.89 3.82 8.55
CA GLY A 92 -21.17 2.38 8.58
C GLY A 92 -21.11 1.73 7.18
N LEU A 93 -21.62 2.41 6.16
CA LEU A 93 -21.56 1.94 4.77
C LEU A 93 -20.11 1.86 4.27
N LEU A 94 -19.30 2.89 4.52
CA LEU A 94 -17.89 2.92 4.11
C LEU A 94 -17.08 1.78 4.76
N VAL A 95 -17.29 1.54 6.06
CA VAL A 95 -16.66 0.41 6.76
C VAL A 95 -17.08 -0.92 6.18
N SER A 96 -18.37 -1.09 5.88
CA SER A 96 -18.90 -2.31 5.27
C SER A 96 -18.32 -2.55 3.86
N LEU A 97 -18.24 -1.49 3.04
CA LEU A 97 -17.64 -1.58 1.72
C LEU A 97 -16.13 -1.85 1.78
N GLN A 98 -15.42 -1.32 2.79
CA GLN A 98 -13.99 -1.58 2.98
C GLN A 98 -13.72 -3.06 3.34
N SER A 99 -14.69 -3.77 3.93
CA SER A 99 -14.55 -5.20 4.22
C SER A 99 -14.53 -6.09 2.97
N LEU A 100 -14.99 -5.56 1.82
CA LEU A 100 -14.91 -6.27 0.55
C LEU A 100 -13.45 -6.37 0.09
N PRO A 101 -12.94 -7.59 -0.20
CA PRO A 101 -11.66 -7.75 -0.85
C PRO A 101 -11.62 -6.97 -2.18
N SER A 102 -10.53 -6.27 -2.47
CA SER A 102 -10.42 -5.45 -3.69
C SER A 102 -10.64 -6.23 -4.99
N ILE A 103 -10.36 -7.54 -4.98
CA ILE A 103 -10.63 -8.44 -6.10
C ILE A 103 -12.13 -8.50 -6.48
N CYS A 104 -13.02 -8.30 -5.51
CA CYS A 104 -14.47 -8.33 -5.78
C CYS A 104 -14.95 -7.18 -6.68
N TRP A 105 -14.13 -6.13 -6.84
CA TRP A 105 -14.41 -5.05 -7.78
C TRP A 105 -14.06 -5.40 -9.23
N TRP A 106 -13.31 -6.49 -9.47
CA TRP A 106 -12.85 -6.88 -10.80
C TRP A 106 -13.96 -7.19 -11.79
N PRO A 107 -15.01 -7.98 -11.47
CA PRO A 107 -16.10 -8.23 -12.41
C PRO A 107 -16.81 -6.92 -12.84
N LEU A 108 -17.01 -6.00 -11.91
CA LEU A 108 -17.61 -4.70 -12.18
C LEU A 108 -16.70 -3.84 -13.06
N ALA A 109 -15.39 -3.87 -12.79
CA ALA A 109 -14.40 -3.18 -13.60
C ALA A 109 -14.41 -3.68 -15.06
N LEU A 110 -14.51 -5.00 -15.25
CA LEU A 110 -14.61 -5.60 -16.59
C LEU A 110 -15.90 -5.23 -17.31
N LEU A 111 -17.01 -5.18 -16.59
CA LEU A 111 -18.31 -4.81 -17.18
C LEU A 111 -18.30 -3.35 -17.67
N TRP A 112 -17.70 -2.44 -16.92
CA TRP A 112 -17.72 -1.01 -17.26
C TRP A 112 -16.60 -0.57 -18.19
N PHE A 113 -15.41 -1.16 -18.07
CA PHE A 113 -14.22 -0.70 -18.77
C PHE A 113 -13.66 -1.76 -19.75
N GLY A 114 -14.25 -2.96 -19.77
CA GLY A 114 -13.71 -4.08 -20.55
C GLY A 114 -12.32 -4.51 -20.06
N LEU A 115 -11.64 -5.32 -20.86
CA LEU A 115 -10.24 -5.70 -20.64
C LEU A 115 -9.32 -4.51 -21.03
N SER A 116 -9.09 -3.60 -20.09
CA SER A 116 -8.33 -2.38 -20.33
C SER A 116 -7.51 -1.95 -19.12
N GLN A 117 -6.59 -1.00 -19.33
CA GLN A 117 -5.85 -0.38 -18.23
C GLN A 117 -6.76 0.36 -17.23
N ASN A 118 -7.91 0.88 -17.72
CA ASN A 118 -8.87 1.57 -16.87
C ASN A 118 -9.53 0.60 -15.89
N ALA A 119 -9.73 -0.67 -16.24
CA ALA A 119 -10.22 -1.68 -15.31
C ALA A 119 -9.24 -1.90 -14.15
N ILE A 120 -7.93 -1.99 -14.44
CA ILE A 120 -6.90 -2.09 -13.39
C ILE A 120 -6.92 -0.85 -12.50
N LEU A 121 -6.93 0.35 -13.09
CA LEU A 121 -6.96 1.61 -12.35
C LEU A 121 -8.20 1.70 -11.46
N PHE A 122 -9.37 1.29 -11.94
CA PHE A 122 -10.60 1.25 -11.15
C PHE A 122 -10.46 0.37 -9.91
N VAL A 123 -9.91 -0.84 -10.04
CA VAL A 123 -9.69 -1.75 -8.90
C VAL A 123 -8.70 -1.17 -7.91
N VAL A 124 -7.63 -0.52 -8.37
CA VAL A 124 -6.65 0.18 -7.51
C VAL A 124 -7.32 1.32 -6.77
N ILE A 125 -8.13 2.13 -7.47
CA ILE A 125 -8.87 3.25 -6.90
C ILE A 125 -9.83 2.74 -5.81
N MET A 126 -10.69 1.79 -6.13
CA MET A 126 -11.66 1.24 -5.17
C MET A 126 -11.00 0.57 -3.97
N GLY A 127 -9.88 -0.12 -4.19
CA GLY A 127 -9.12 -0.75 -3.11
C GLY A 127 -8.54 0.23 -2.09
N SER A 128 -8.16 1.43 -2.50
CA SER A 128 -7.52 2.43 -1.63
C SER A 128 -8.42 3.59 -1.23
N LEU A 129 -9.41 3.96 -2.05
CA LEU A 129 -10.32 5.09 -1.83
C LEU A 129 -11.00 5.04 -0.47
N LEU A 130 -11.60 3.89 -0.13
CA LEU A 130 -12.34 3.72 1.11
C LEU A 130 -11.43 3.87 2.33
N SER A 131 -10.20 3.32 2.26
CA SER A 131 -9.21 3.44 3.33
C SER A 131 -8.80 4.91 3.56
N VAL A 132 -8.57 5.66 2.49
CA VAL A 132 -8.24 7.09 2.58
C VAL A 132 -9.42 7.90 3.13
N THR A 133 -10.64 7.60 2.67
CA THR A 133 -11.87 8.26 3.14
C THR A 133 -12.07 8.07 4.64
N LEU A 134 -11.97 6.82 5.12
CA LEU A 134 -12.09 6.50 6.54
C LEU A 134 -10.98 7.12 7.39
N ALA A 135 -9.75 7.19 6.85
CA ALA A 135 -8.65 7.83 7.55
C ALA A 135 -8.87 9.33 7.79
N MET A 136 -9.55 10.02 6.87
CA MET A 136 -9.93 11.42 7.06
C MET A 136 -11.01 11.57 8.13
N GLU A 137 -12.00 10.68 8.14
CA GLU A 137 -13.05 10.63 9.15
C GLU A 137 -12.47 10.33 10.54
N ASP A 138 -11.65 9.29 10.66
CA ASP A 138 -11.00 8.87 11.90
C ASP A 138 -10.02 9.94 12.42
N GLY A 139 -9.28 10.59 11.53
CA GLY A 139 -8.37 11.68 11.90
C GLY A 139 -9.08 12.80 12.63
N ARG A 140 -10.34 13.09 12.28
CA ARG A 140 -11.18 14.04 13.00
C ARG A 140 -11.70 13.47 14.34
N LYS A 141 -12.15 12.21 14.36
CA LYS A 141 -12.72 11.58 15.55
C LYS A 141 -11.67 11.37 16.66
N GLN A 142 -10.48 10.95 16.29
CA GLN A 142 -9.39 10.65 17.21
C GLN A 142 -8.65 11.90 17.71
N MET A 143 -8.90 13.05 17.09
CA MET A 143 -8.28 14.30 17.51
C MET A 143 -8.80 14.72 18.89
N PRO A 144 -7.91 14.99 19.87
CA PRO A 144 -8.32 15.45 21.19
C PRO A 144 -9.12 16.75 21.10
N LYS A 145 -10.30 16.78 21.73
CA LYS A 145 -11.22 17.93 21.72
C LYS A 145 -10.57 19.22 22.23
N ILE A 146 -9.51 19.11 23.03
CA ILE A 146 -8.79 20.24 23.59
C ILE A 146 -8.19 21.15 22.51
N PHE A 147 -7.73 20.60 21.36
CA PHE A 147 -7.20 21.44 20.28
C PHE A 147 -8.26 22.35 19.69
N GLY A 148 -9.47 21.83 19.48
CA GLY A 148 -10.59 22.63 18.99
C GLY A 148 -11.06 23.66 20.01
N GLN A 149 -11.03 23.35 21.31
CA GLN A 149 -11.37 24.29 22.39
C GLN A 149 -10.33 25.39 22.51
N ALA A 150 -9.04 25.05 22.53
CA ALA A 150 -7.94 26.01 22.56
C ALA A 150 -7.97 26.96 21.35
N GLY A 151 -8.17 26.44 20.15
CA GLY A 151 -8.28 27.24 18.94
C GLY A 151 -9.45 28.24 19.00
N ARG A 152 -10.61 27.82 19.54
CA ARG A 152 -11.76 28.72 19.74
C ARG A 152 -11.50 29.77 20.79
N ASN A 153 -10.84 29.44 21.89
CA ASN A 153 -10.46 30.38 22.92
C ASN A 153 -9.47 31.45 22.41
N LEU A 154 -8.62 31.08 21.43
CA LEU A 154 -7.72 31.99 20.74
C LEU A 154 -8.41 32.77 19.59
N GLY A 155 -9.74 32.68 19.48
CA GLY A 155 -10.53 33.43 18.50
C GLY A 155 -10.63 32.80 17.11
N ALA A 156 -10.08 31.60 16.89
CA ALA A 156 -10.19 30.90 15.62
C ALA A 156 -11.62 30.33 15.44
N LYS A 157 -12.28 30.67 14.32
CA LYS A 157 -13.64 30.20 13.98
C LYS A 157 -13.69 29.71 12.52
N GLY A 158 -14.65 28.82 12.23
CA GLY A 158 -14.93 28.33 10.88
C GLY A 158 -13.68 27.81 10.15
N PHE A 159 -13.43 28.32 8.95
CA PHE A 159 -12.33 27.88 8.08
C PHE A 159 -10.94 28.10 8.71
N LYS A 160 -10.76 29.19 9.49
CA LYS A 160 -9.49 29.44 10.20
C LYS A 160 -9.22 28.37 11.26
N LEU A 161 -10.23 27.98 12.03
CA LEU A 161 -10.11 26.89 13.01
C LEU A 161 -9.74 25.58 12.33
N PHE A 162 -10.40 25.25 11.22
CA PHE A 162 -10.12 24.05 10.46
C PHE A 162 -8.68 24.05 9.92
N TRP A 163 -8.28 25.07 9.21
CA TRP A 163 -7.00 25.10 8.47
C TRP A 163 -5.76 25.24 9.37
N TYR A 164 -5.87 26.06 10.43
CA TYR A 164 -4.71 26.35 11.29
C TYR A 164 -4.62 25.47 12.55
N VAL A 165 -5.72 24.81 12.94
CA VAL A 165 -5.73 24.03 14.18
C VAL A 165 -6.10 22.57 13.91
N LEU A 166 -7.27 22.32 13.33
CA LEU A 166 -7.80 20.95 13.21
C LEU A 166 -7.02 20.11 12.19
N LEU A 167 -6.79 20.64 11.00
CA LEU A 167 -6.07 19.94 9.96
C LEU A 167 -4.62 19.61 10.37
N PRO A 168 -3.81 20.55 10.87
CA PRO A 168 -2.52 20.20 11.40
C PRO A 168 -2.57 19.15 12.52
N ALA A 169 -3.47 19.27 13.48
CA ALA A 169 -3.60 18.31 14.58
C ALA A 169 -4.01 16.90 14.12
N SER A 170 -4.70 16.77 13.00
CA SER A 170 -5.08 15.47 12.41
C SER A 170 -4.02 14.86 11.49
N LEU A 171 -2.97 15.58 11.12
CA LEU A 171 -1.94 15.10 10.17
C LEU A 171 -1.34 13.73 10.53
N PRO A 172 -1.03 13.38 11.80
CA PRO A 172 -0.49 12.06 12.12
C PRO A 172 -1.45 10.93 11.72
N PHE A 173 -2.76 11.11 11.96
CA PHE A 173 -3.79 10.13 11.61
C PHE A 173 -3.97 10.05 10.09
N ILE A 174 -3.95 11.20 9.40
CA ILE A 174 -4.02 11.28 7.95
C ILE A 174 -2.85 10.53 7.31
N VAL A 175 -1.61 10.76 7.76
CA VAL A 175 -0.44 10.08 7.22
C VAL A 175 -0.51 8.56 7.46
N SER A 176 -0.95 8.13 8.64
CA SER A 176 -1.17 6.71 8.92
C SER A 176 -2.20 6.08 7.97
N GLY A 177 -3.31 6.78 7.72
CA GLY A 177 -4.33 6.34 6.79
C GLY A 177 -3.88 6.34 5.33
N LEU A 178 -3.11 7.33 4.91
CA LEU A 178 -2.49 7.36 3.58
C LEU A 178 -1.55 6.16 3.40
N LYS A 179 -0.76 5.83 4.40
CA LYS A 179 0.10 4.65 4.40
C LYS A 179 -0.70 3.36 4.25
N GLN A 180 -1.81 3.23 4.98
CA GLN A 180 -2.71 2.09 4.86
C GLN A 180 -3.36 2.03 3.46
N GLY A 181 -3.82 3.18 2.95
CA GLY A 181 -4.37 3.31 1.59
C GLY A 181 -3.36 2.89 0.52
N TRP A 182 -2.09 3.26 0.66
CA TRP A 182 -1.01 2.79 -0.20
C TRP A 182 -0.87 1.26 -0.18
N ALA A 183 -0.87 0.65 1.00
CA ALA A 183 -0.77 -0.79 1.12
C ALA A 183 -1.95 -1.53 0.47
N PHE A 184 -3.14 -0.95 0.50
CA PHE A 184 -4.31 -1.47 -0.20
C PHE A 184 -4.19 -1.26 -1.73
N ALA A 185 -3.77 -0.08 -2.19
CA ALA A 185 -3.56 0.20 -3.60
C ALA A 185 -2.55 -0.78 -4.22
N TRP A 186 -1.42 -1.00 -3.54
CA TRP A 186 -0.37 -1.91 -3.98
C TRP A 186 -0.85 -3.34 -4.13
N ARG A 187 -1.57 -3.87 -3.13
CA ARG A 187 -2.15 -5.21 -3.21
C ARG A 187 -3.21 -5.33 -4.30
N SER A 188 -4.07 -4.33 -4.43
CA SER A 188 -5.11 -4.28 -5.46
C SER A 188 -4.52 -4.25 -6.87
N LEU A 189 -3.43 -3.50 -7.07
CA LEU A 189 -2.72 -3.45 -8.34
C LEU A 189 -2.21 -4.83 -8.75
N ILE A 190 -1.42 -5.47 -7.88
CA ILE A 190 -0.83 -6.77 -8.20
C ILE A 190 -1.92 -7.80 -8.51
N THR A 191 -2.99 -7.82 -7.71
CA THR A 191 -4.13 -8.72 -7.95
C THR A 191 -4.81 -8.45 -9.31
N ALA A 192 -5.04 -7.19 -9.67
CA ALA A 192 -5.64 -6.83 -10.95
C ALA A 192 -4.72 -7.16 -12.14
N GLU A 193 -3.43 -6.95 -12.01
CA GLU A 193 -2.43 -7.30 -13.03
C GLU A 193 -2.28 -8.82 -13.23
N MET A 194 -2.52 -9.62 -12.18
CA MET A 194 -2.54 -11.08 -12.31
C MET A 194 -3.73 -11.59 -13.14
N LEU A 195 -4.83 -10.84 -13.17
CA LEU A 195 -6.05 -11.23 -13.88
C LEU A 195 -6.13 -10.68 -15.30
N TYR A 196 -5.32 -9.70 -15.61
CA TYR A 196 -5.30 -9.08 -16.93
C TYR A 196 -3.93 -9.26 -17.60
N LEU A 197 -3.94 -9.87 -18.77
CA LEU A 197 -2.74 -10.13 -19.58
C LEU A 197 -2.16 -8.82 -20.16
N SER A 198 -1.54 -8.03 -19.31
CA SER A 198 -0.88 -6.78 -19.69
C SER A 198 0.44 -6.64 -18.94
N LEU A 199 1.42 -5.96 -19.57
CA LEU A 199 2.72 -5.73 -18.95
C LEU A 199 2.58 -5.21 -17.50
N GLY A 200 3.29 -5.83 -16.56
CA GLY A 200 3.28 -5.48 -15.14
C GLY A 200 3.85 -6.60 -14.27
N LEU A 201 4.13 -6.30 -13.00
CA LEU A 201 4.71 -7.27 -12.06
C LEU A 201 3.76 -8.46 -11.80
N GLY A 202 2.44 -8.18 -11.70
CA GLY A 202 1.45 -9.23 -11.50
C GLY A 202 1.37 -10.19 -12.69
N GLN A 203 1.51 -9.68 -13.92
CA GLN A 203 1.56 -10.54 -15.10
C GLN A 203 2.82 -11.37 -15.16
N VAL A 204 4.00 -10.78 -14.89
CA VAL A 204 5.27 -11.54 -14.87
C VAL A 204 5.21 -12.66 -13.85
N LEU A 205 4.59 -12.42 -12.69
CA LEU A 205 4.35 -13.44 -11.67
C LEU A 205 3.47 -14.59 -12.20
N MET A 206 2.37 -14.26 -12.90
CA MET A 206 1.49 -15.27 -13.50
C MET A 206 2.17 -16.05 -14.62
N MET A 207 2.97 -15.38 -15.46
CA MET A 207 3.73 -16.01 -16.53
C MET A 207 4.74 -17.02 -15.95
N GLY A 208 5.47 -16.67 -14.87
CA GLY A 208 6.36 -17.60 -14.18
C GLY A 208 5.60 -18.85 -13.69
N ARG A 209 4.41 -18.66 -13.12
CA ARG A 209 3.53 -19.76 -12.68
C ARG A 209 3.10 -20.65 -13.86
N ASP A 210 2.66 -20.05 -14.94
CA ASP A 210 2.13 -20.78 -16.10
C ASP A 210 3.23 -21.56 -16.85
N LEU A 211 4.48 -21.06 -16.79
CA LEU A 211 5.68 -21.72 -17.31
C LEU A 211 6.28 -22.75 -16.31
N ASN A 212 5.68 -22.91 -15.11
CA ASN A 212 6.22 -23.71 -14.01
C ASN A 212 7.65 -23.27 -13.56
N ASP A 213 7.98 -22.00 -13.76
CA ASP A 213 9.23 -21.41 -13.28
C ASP A 213 9.02 -20.72 -11.93
N MET A 214 9.08 -21.50 -10.86
CA MET A 214 8.93 -20.98 -9.51
C MET A 214 10.09 -20.10 -9.08
N SER A 215 11.25 -20.17 -9.74
CA SER A 215 12.36 -19.24 -9.50
C SER A 215 11.98 -17.82 -9.91
N ALA A 216 11.37 -17.67 -11.09
CA ALA A 216 10.84 -16.40 -11.57
C ALA A 216 9.69 -15.89 -10.67
N VAL A 217 8.77 -16.76 -10.25
CA VAL A 217 7.67 -16.40 -9.34
C VAL A 217 8.22 -15.80 -8.05
N ILE A 218 9.16 -16.52 -7.37
CA ILE A 218 9.73 -16.02 -6.10
C ILE A 218 10.57 -14.77 -6.32
N ALA A 219 11.31 -14.68 -7.43
CA ALA A 219 12.05 -13.48 -7.79
C ALA A 219 11.14 -12.25 -7.90
N VAL A 220 10.01 -12.36 -8.60
CA VAL A 220 9.03 -11.27 -8.72
C VAL A 220 8.35 -10.97 -7.38
N MET A 221 8.05 -11.99 -6.56
CA MET A 221 7.52 -11.78 -5.21
C MET A 221 8.49 -10.95 -4.35
N LEU A 222 9.78 -11.26 -4.42
CA LEU A 222 10.81 -10.49 -3.71
C LEU A 222 10.89 -9.04 -4.22
N LEU A 223 10.77 -8.81 -5.54
CA LEU A 223 10.69 -7.46 -6.11
C LEU A 223 9.47 -6.70 -5.61
N ILE A 224 8.29 -7.34 -5.58
CA ILE A 224 7.07 -6.74 -5.07
C ILE A 224 7.22 -6.32 -3.60
N ILE A 225 7.80 -7.20 -2.77
CA ILE A 225 8.08 -6.92 -1.35
C ILE A 225 9.10 -5.77 -1.22
N ALA A 226 10.20 -5.82 -1.98
CA ALA A 226 11.24 -4.79 -1.93
C ALA A 226 10.70 -3.42 -2.31
N LEU A 227 9.93 -3.31 -3.40
CA LEU A 227 9.32 -2.06 -3.84
C LEU A 227 8.32 -1.51 -2.81
N GLY A 228 7.46 -2.36 -2.28
CA GLY A 228 6.53 -1.97 -1.21
C GLY A 228 7.27 -1.44 0.02
N TYR A 229 8.33 -2.12 0.45
CA TYR A 229 9.15 -1.72 1.59
C TYR A 229 9.92 -0.41 1.34
N ILE A 230 10.47 -0.23 0.13
CA ILE A 230 11.19 0.99 -0.25
C ILE A 230 10.26 2.21 -0.19
N VAL A 231 9.07 2.11 -0.77
CA VAL A 231 8.10 3.22 -0.73
C VAL A 231 7.63 3.49 0.70
N ASP A 232 7.31 2.46 1.48
CA ASP A 232 6.95 2.63 2.91
C ASP A 232 8.07 3.33 3.68
N GLY A 233 9.31 2.88 3.49
CA GLY A 233 10.49 3.39 4.20
C GLY A 233 10.86 4.82 3.82
N ILE A 234 10.81 5.17 2.54
CA ILE A 234 11.24 6.48 2.05
C ILE A 234 10.11 7.51 2.21
N VAL A 235 8.90 7.19 1.75
CA VAL A 235 7.81 8.16 1.72
C VAL A 235 7.15 8.27 3.09
N PHE A 236 6.53 7.17 3.57
CA PHE A 236 5.68 7.25 4.77
C PHE A 236 6.48 7.39 6.06
N LYS A 237 7.54 6.61 6.27
CA LYS A 237 8.39 6.80 7.46
C LYS A 237 9.09 8.16 7.45
N GLY A 238 9.42 8.69 6.27
CA GLY A 238 9.94 10.04 6.12
C GLY A 238 8.93 11.11 6.58
N MET A 239 7.66 10.96 6.17
CA MET A 239 6.57 11.84 6.59
C MET A 239 6.28 11.72 8.10
N GLU A 240 6.18 10.50 8.62
CA GLU A 240 5.96 10.23 10.05
C GLU A 240 7.06 10.87 10.91
N ARG A 241 8.34 10.68 10.56
CA ARG A 241 9.47 11.28 11.28
C ARG A 241 9.44 12.81 11.28
N ARG A 242 9.12 13.43 10.12
CA ARG A 242 9.00 14.89 10.03
C ARG A 242 7.89 15.42 10.93
N LEU A 243 6.75 14.74 10.99
CA LEU A 243 5.64 15.10 11.87
C LEU A 243 6.03 14.94 13.33
N GLN A 244 6.61 13.79 13.72
CA GLN A 244 7.04 13.54 15.09
C GLN A 244 8.06 14.59 15.58
N ASN A 245 9.03 14.93 14.74
CA ASN A 245 10.02 15.97 15.07
C ASN A 245 9.38 17.35 15.22
N LYS A 246 8.43 17.71 14.35
CA LYS A 246 7.74 19.00 14.41
C LYS A 246 6.85 19.16 15.64
N TRP A 247 6.32 18.04 16.17
CA TRP A 247 5.39 18.03 17.31
C TRP A 247 6.04 17.64 18.62
N GLY A 248 7.37 17.45 18.66
CA GLY A 248 8.08 17.03 19.87
C GLY A 248 7.71 15.64 20.38
N LEU A 249 7.12 14.81 19.54
CA LEU A 249 6.69 13.43 19.85
C LEU A 249 7.79 12.40 19.52
N ALA A 250 9.01 12.84 19.18
CA ALA A 250 10.11 11.93 18.95
C ALA A 250 10.38 11.12 20.23
N PRO A 251 10.48 9.77 20.13
CA PRO A 251 10.85 8.97 21.30
C PRO A 251 12.21 9.43 21.79
N ALA A 252 12.29 9.75 23.08
CA ALA A 252 13.57 10.01 23.75
C ALA A 252 14.48 8.78 23.51
N ASN A 253 15.65 9.01 22.92
CA ASN A 253 16.64 7.95 22.63
C ASN A 253 17.12 7.24 23.89
#